data_6539db2fcc2b2ba59f3d09b87bd4b929
#
_entry.id   6539db2fcc2b2ba59f3d09b87bd4b929
#
_cell.length_a   1.000
_cell.length_b   1.000
_cell.length_c   1.000
_cell.angle_alpha   90.00
_cell.angle_beta   90.00
_cell.angle_gamma   90.00
#
_symmetry.space_group_name_H-M   'P 1'
#
loop_
_entity.id
_entity.type
_entity.pdbx_description
1 polymer ?
#
loop_
_entity_poly.entity_id
_entity_poly.type
_entity_poly.pdbx_seq_one_letter_code
_entity_poly.pdbx_strand_id
1 'polypeptide(L)'
;MLIELPLYRQNYTTAFIQFAQILERLLYIQSKEKNWLTKGFLTIPPRQENRANYEPGLFDLIQAWCKSRNFHQDNKWSRLLDRIRTKRNQVIHSSEPVTLSEICSLWNKGGLFSVKASEDPAVVNDLMIELLKQVSTAPDLDKLLVRSLYKWALKVLQETS
;
A
#
# COMPACT_ATOMS: atom_id res chain seq x y z
N MET A 1 -6.75 12.72 0.96
CA MET A 1 -5.96 13.99 0.90
C MET A 1 -4.53 13.81 0.39
N LEU A 2 -3.68 12.89 0.90
CA LEU A 2 -2.31 12.71 0.34
C LEU A 2 -2.29 12.16 -1.09
N ILE A 3 -3.23 11.30 -1.43
CA ILE A 3 -3.36 10.71 -2.76
C ILE A 3 -4.18 11.60 -3.69
N GLU A 4 -5.20 12.26 -3.15
CA GLU A 4 -6.14 13.11 -3.92
C GLU A 4 -5.44 14.24 -4.65
N LEU A 5 -4.62 15.03 -3.94
CA LEU A 5 -4.00 16.22 -4.53
C LEU A 5 -3.12 15.90 -5.75
N PRO A 6 -2.23 14.88 -5.71
CA PRO A 6 -1.50 14.45 -6.90
C PRO A 6 -2.41 13.95 -8.02
N LEU A 7 -3.49 13.22 -7.72
CA LEU A 7 -4.44 12.73 -8.72
C LEU A 7 -5.13 13.89 -9.46
N TYR A 8 -5.64 14.88 -8.72
CA TYR A 8 -6.26 16.05 -9.32
C TYR A 8 -5.27 16.92 -10.11
N ARG A 9 -3.98 16.89 -9.77
CA ARG A 9 -2.90 17.54 -10.53
C ARG A 9 -2.36 16.67 -11.66
N GLN A 10 -3.01 15.55 -11.98
CA GLN A 10 -2.59 14.59 -12.99
C GLN A 10 -1.17 14.01 -12.77
N ASN A 11 -0.69 14.07 -11.53
CA ASN A 11 0.57 13.45 -11.15
C ASN A 11 0.32 12.03 -10.63
N TYR A 12 -0.06 11.15 -11.54
CA TYR A 12 -0.44 9.77 -11.22
C TYR A 12 0.71 8.94 -10.64
N THR A 13 1.93 9.24 -11.06
CA THR A 13 3.14 8.58 -10.52
C THR A 13 3.28 8.86 -9.03
N THR A 14 3.22 10.13 -8.64
CA THR A 14 3.29 10.51 -7.22
C THR A 14 2.14 9.93 -6.43
N ALA A 15 0.90 10.00 -6.95
CA ALA A 15 -0.27 9.42 -6.30
C ALA A 15 -0.10 7.91 -6.05
N PHE A 16 0.37 7.19 -7.06
CA PHE A 16 0.58 5.74 -6.97
C PHE A 16 1.68 5.36 -5.98
N ILE A 17 2.80 6.09 -5.97
CA ILE A 17 3.88 5.86 -5.01
C ILE A 17 3.41 6.13 -3.58
N GLN A 18 2.71 7.24 -3.34
CA GLN A 18 2.15 7.56 -2.03
C GLN A 18 1.15 6.51 -1.55
N PHE A 19 0.28 6.05 -2.45
CA PHE A 19 -0.64 4.95 -2.15
C PHE A 19 0.11 3.67 -1.73
N ALA A 20 1.14 3.27 -2.47
CA ALA A 20 1.93 2.09 -2.15
C ALA A 20 2.68 2.24 -0.80
N GLN A 21 3.17 3.44 -0.47
CA GLN A 21 3.79 3.73 0.82
C GLN A 21 2.79 3.65 1.97
N ILE A 22 1.57 4.16 1.78
CA ILE A 22 0.49 4.05 2.77
C ILE A 22 0.14 2.57 3.00
N LEU A 23 0.00 1.80 1.92
CA LEU A 23 -0.26 0.36 2.00
C LEU A 23 0.84 -0.37 2.78
N GLU A 24 2.11 -0.11 2.47
CA GLU A 24 3.27 -0.68 3.17
C GLU A 24 3.22 -0.34 4.66
N ARG A 25 2.96 0.91 4.99
CA ARG A 25 2.86 1.38 6.39
C ARG A 25 1.71 0.73 7.15
N LEU A 26 0.54 0.59 6.53
CA LEU A 26 -0.62 -0.08 7.14
C LEU A 26 -0.32 -1.54 7.45
N LEU A 27 0.27 -2.26 6.50
CA LEU A 27 0.66 -3.66 6.69
C LEU A 27 1.72 -3.80 7.78
N TYR A 28 2.69 -2.87 7.84
CA TYR A 28 3.71 -2.84 8.89
C TYR A 28 3.08 -2.65 10.28
N ILE A 29 2.17 -1.70 10.44
CA ILE A 29 1.46 -1.48 11.71
C ILE A 29 0.70 -2.75 12.13
N GLN A 30 -0.05 -3.36 11.18
CA GLN A 30 -0.76 -4.62 11.46
C GLN A 30 0.20 -5.75 11.85
N SER A 31 1.38 -5.84 11.22
CA SER A 31 2.37 -6.87 11.54
C SER A 31 2.83 -6.79 12.99
N LYS A 32 2.97 -5.59 13.52
CA LYS A 32 3.32 -5.33 14.92
C LYS A 32 2.15 -5.61 15.87
N GLU A 33 0.98 -5.01 15.60
CA GLU A 33 -0.21 -5.14 16.45
C GLU A 33 -0.68 -6.60 16.55
N LYS A 34 -0.60 -7.36 15.47
CA LYS A 34 -1.05 -8.75 15.41
C LYS A 34 0.06 -9.77 15.68
N ASN A 35 1.28 -9.30 15.98
CA ASN A 35 2.43 -10.14 16.28
C ASN A 35 2.71 -11.20 15.17
N TRP A 36 2.74 -10.77 13.90
CA TRP A 36 2.92 -11.69 12.76
C TRP A 36 4.25 -12.42 12.78
N LEU A 37 5.29 -11.81 13.32
CA LEU A 37 6.60 -12.46 13.48
C LEU A 37 6.51 -13.65 14.44
N THR A 38 5.95 -13.44 15.63
CA THR A 38 5.80 -14.49 16.66
C THR A 38 4.84 -15.60 16.21
N LYS A 39 3.82 -15.25 15.40
CA LYS A 39 2.86 -16.21 14.83
C LYS A 39 3.40 -16.97 13.60
N GLY A 40 4.61 -16.67 13.15
CA GLY A 40 5.22 -17.32 11.98
C GLY A 40 4.66 -16.89 10.63
N PHE A 41 3.83 -15.83 10.58
CA PHE A 41 3.34 -15.29 9.31
C PHE A 41 4.43 -14.48 8.60
N LEU A 42 5.25 -13.75 9.36
CA LEU A 42 6.41 -13.00 8.87
C LEU A 42 7.68 -13.78 9.22
N THR A 43 8.55 -13.97 8.23
CA THR A 43 9.82 -14.69 8.40
C THR A 43 10.96 -13.72 8.16
N ILE A 44 11.91 -13.65 9.09
CA ILE A 44 13.14 -12.87 8.91
C ILE A 44 14.08 -13.69 8.02
N PRO A 45 14.59 -13.12 6.90
CA PRO A 45 15.56 -13.81 6.07
C PRO A 45 16.84 -14.13 6.86
N PRO A 46 17.47 -15.31 6.68
CA PRO A 46 18.65 -15.73 7.46
C PRO A 46 19.81 -14.73 7.42
N ARG A 47 19.98 -14.01 6.31
CA ARG A 47 21.01 -12.96 6.16
C ARG A 47 20.77 -11.72 7.03
N GLN A 48 19.59 -11.59 7.62
CA GLN A 48 19.16 -10.42 8.40
C GLN A 48 18.87 -10.73 9.86
N GLU A 49 18.95 -12.00 10.28
CA GLU A 49 18.69 -12.43 11.67
C GLU A 49 19.54 -11.71 12.72
N ASN A 50 20.75 -11.28 12.34
CA ASN A 50 21.66 -10.54 13.22
C ASN A 50 21.43 -9.01 13.23
N ARG A 51 20.42 -8.52 12.53
CA ARG A 51 20.11 -7.08 12.53
C ARG A 51 19.05 -6.77 13.57
N ALA A 52 19.44 -6.06 14.61
CA ALA A 52 18.56 -5.62 15.72
C ALA A 52 17.32 -4.83 15.24
N ASN A 53 17.33 -4.30 14.01
CA ASN A 53 16.28 -3.45 13.46
C ASN A 53 15.83 -3.92 12.06
N TYR A 54 15.47 -5.21 11.94
CA TYR A 54 14.89 -5.68 10.69
C TYR A 54 13.52 -5.03 10.44
N GLU A 55 13.43 -4.31 9.33
CA GLU A 55 12.16 -3.79 8.81
C GLU A 55 11.75 -4.61 7.58
N PRO A 56 10.61 -5.32 7.65
CA PRO A 56 10.12 -6.08 6.51
C PRO A 56 9.71 -5.15 5.37
N GLY A 57 10.10 -5.50 4.14
CA GLY A 57 9.66 -4.78 2.95
C GLY A 57 8.21 -5.11 2.56
N LEU A 58 7.68 -4.36 1.59
CA LEU A 58 6.30 -4.54 1.13
C LEU A 58 6.00 -5.97 0.68
N PHE A 59 6.97 -6.67 0.07
CA PHE A 59 6.82 -8.08 -0.31
C PHE A 59 6.56 -8.98 0.89
N ASP A 60 7.40 -8.89 1.92
CA ASP A 60 7.30 -9.73 3.12
C ASP A 60 5.99 -9.47 3.86
N LEU A 61 5.58 -8.18 3.92
CA LEU A 61 4.34 -7.75 4.55
C LEU A 61 3.11 -8.28 3.80
N ILE A 62 3.09 -8.25 2.46
CA ILE A 62 2.02 -8.83 1.65
C ILE A 62 1.92 -10.34 1.88
N GLN A 63 3.05 -11.05 1.86
CA GLN A 63 3.07 -12.48 2.09
C GLN A 63 2.54 -12.84 3.50
N ALA A 64 2.97 -12.09 4.52
CA ALA A 64 2.50 -12.27 5.89
C ALA A 64 0.99 -12.00 6.02
N TRP A 65 0.49 -10.94 5.37
CA TRP A 65 -0.92 -10.62 5.36
C TRP A 65 -1.76 -11.73 4.69
N CYS A 66 -1.32 -12.22 3.54
CA CYS A 66 -1.98 -13.32 2.85
C CYS A 66 -2.00 -14.60 3.71
N LYS A 67 -0.87 -14.96 4.33
CA LYS A 67 -0.80 -16.11 5.26
C LYS A 67 -1.75 -15.94 6.44
N SER A 68 -1.83 -14.74 7.02
CA SER A 68 -2.70 -14.46 8.16
C SER A 68 -4.21 -14.59 7.84
N ARG A 69 -4.56 -14.53 6.55
CA ARG A 69 -5.91 -14.67 6.00
C ARG A 69 -6.17 -16.03 5.36
N ASN A 70 -5.19 -16.96 5.40
CA ASN A 70 -5.22 -18.24 4.70
C ASN A 70 -5.44 -18.08 3.18
N PHE A 71 -4.90 -17.03 2.59
CA PHE A 71 -4.97 -16.81 1.16
C PHE A 71 -3.81 -17.52 0.46
N HIS A 72 -4.12 -18.42 -0.48
CA HIS A 72 -3.15 -19.02 -1.37
C HIS A 72 -2.64 -18.03 -2.42
N GLN A 73 -1.54 -18.37 -3.08
CA GLN A 73 -0.92 -17.51 -4.10
C GLN A 73 -1.87 -17.15 -5.26
N ASP A 74 -2.80 -18.04 -5.60
CA ASP A 74 -3.81 -17.82 -6.63
C ASP A 74 -4.99 -16.95 -6.19
N ASN A 75 -5.01 -16.53 -4.93
CA ASN A 75 -6.06 -15.65 -4.44
C ASN A 75 -6.00 -14.29 -5.14
N LYS A 76 -7.16 -13.75 -5.48
CA LYS A 76 -7.29 -12.45 -6.17
C LYS A 76 -6.61 -11.31 -5.40
N TRP A 77 -6.68 -11.32 -4.06
CA TRP A 77 -6.00 -10.34 -3.21
C TRP A 77 -4.48 -10.44 -3.31
N SER A 78 -3.94 -11.65 -3.21
CA SER A 78 -2.52 -11.90 -3.35
C SER A 78 -2.00 -11.37 -4.70
N ARG A 79 -2.72 -11.69 -5.78
CA ARG A 79 -2.37 -11.23 -7.13
C ARG A 79 -2.43 -9.71 -7.30
N LEU A 80 -3.46 -9.05 -6.75
CA LEU A 80 -3.59 -7.60 -6.85
C LEU A 80 -2.46 -6.89 -6.08
N LEU A 81 -2.24 -7.28 -4.83
CA LEU A 81 -1.20 -6.68 -3.99
C LEU A 81 0.21 -6.89 -4.58
N ASP A 82 0.49 -8.08 -5.13
CA ASP A 82 1.77 -8.33 -5.79
C ASP A 82 1.95 -7.51 -7.07
N ARG A 83 0.89 -7.27 -7.84
CA ARG A 83 0.94 -6.38 -9.01
C ARG A 83 1.22 -4.92 -8.61
N ILE A 84 0.59 -4.44 -7.53
CA ILE A 84 0.85 -3.10 -6.99
C ILE A 84 2.32 -2.97 -6.57
N ARG A 85 2.84 -3.96 -5.84
CA ARG A 85 4.26 -4.02 -5.45
C ARG A 85 5.19 -4.00 -6.66
N THR A 86 4.90 -4.86 -7.65
CA THR A 86 5.72 -4.98 -8.86
C THR A 86 5.75 -3.66 -9.64
N LYS A 87 4.58 -3.04 -9.85
CA LYS A 87 4.51 -1.74 -10.53
C LYS A 87 5.23 -0.63 -9.76
N ARG A 88 5.08 -0.60 -8.42
CA ARG A 88 5.80 0.36 -7.55
C ARG A 88 7.31 0.22 -7.72
N ASN A 89 7.83 -1.01 -7.73
CA ASN A 89 9.25 -1.25 -7.91
C ASN A 89 9.74 -0.84 -9.32
N GLN A 90 8.96 -1.11 -10.36
CA GLN A 90 9.26 -0.62 -11.72
C GLN A 90 9.39 0.90 -11.73
N VAL A 91 8.41 1.61 -11.20
CA VAL A 91 8.41 3.08 -11.15
C VAL A 91 9.64 3.63 -10.44
N ILE A 92 10.01 3.02 -9.29
CA ILE A 92 11.18 3.50 -8.51
C ILE A 92 12.50 3.21 -9.23
N HIS A 93 12.63 2.06 -9.89
CA HIS A 93 13.90 1.64 -10.51
C HIS A 93 14.08 2.12 -11.95
N SER A 94 13.01 2.22 -12.73
CA SER A 94 13.07 2.64 -14.14
C SER A 94 12.73 4.12 -14.35
N SER A 95 12.22 4.79 -13.32
CA SER A 95 11.68 6.16 -13.43
C SER A 95 10.57 6.30 -14.48
N GLU A 96 9.91 5.20 -14.82
CA GLU A 96 8.80 5.23 -15.76
C GLU A 96 7.57 5.89 -15.12
N PRO A 97 6.95 6.86 -15.80
CA PRO A 97 5.72 7.46 -15.28
C PRO A 97 4.57 6.46 -15.28
N VAL A 98 3.67 6.62 -14.33
CA VAL A 98 2.43 5.82 -14.28
C VAL A 98 1.29 6.64 -14.86
N THR A 99 0.52 6.02 -15.74
CA THR A 99 -0.69 6.61 -16.31
C THR A 99 -1.94 6.18 -15.53
N LEU A 100 -3.01 6.95 -15.64
CA LEU A 100 -4.30 6.60 -15.05
C LEU A 100 -4.83 5.26 -15.57
N SER A 101 -4.68 5.02 -16.87
CA SER A 101 -5.07 3.75 -17.52
C SER A 101 -4.31 2.55 -16.95
N GLU A 102 -3.02 2.70 -16.66
CA GLU A 102 -2.23 1.63 -16.04
C GLU A 102 -2.71 1.32 -14.63
N ILE A 103 -3.05 2.36 -13.83
CA ILE A 103 -3.60 2.16 -12.49
C ILE A 103 -4.93 1.38 -12.59
N CYS A 104 -5.88 1.82 -13.42
CA CYS A 104 -7.13 1.09 -13.64
C CYS A 104 -6.90 -0.35 -14.09
N SER A 105 -5.92 -0.58 -14.97
CA SER A 105 -5.55 -1.91 -15.47
C SER A 105 -5.03 -2.83 -14.36
N LEU A 106 -4.31 -2.32 -13.35
CA LEU A 106 -3.85 -3.13 -12.22
C LEU A 106 -5.03 -3.72 -11.45
N TRP A 107 -6.07 -2.90 -11.18
CA TRP A 107 -7.28 -3.36 -10.48
C TRP A 107 -8.05 -4.38 -11.28
N ASN A 108 -8.28 -4.14 -12.57
CA ASN A 108 -8.98 -5.07 -13.46
C ASN A 108 -8.27 -6.42 -13.56
N LYS A 109 -6.95 -6.40 -13.77
CA LYS A 109 -6.13 -7.61 -13.85
C LYS A 109 -6.04 -8.37 -12.52
N GLY A 110 -6.23 -7.69 -11.39
CA GLY A 110 -6.35 -8.30 -10.07
C GLY A 110 -7.62 -9.13 -9.92
N GLY A 111 -8.68 -8.77 -10.69
CA GLY A 111 -9.95 -9.50 -10.73
C GLY A 111 -10.81 -9.39 -9.47
N LEU A 112 -10.49 -8.46 -8.57
CA LEU A 112 -11.30 -8.12 -7.38
C LEU A 112 -12.34 -7.04 -7.69
N PHE A 113 -11.96 -6.11 -8.54
CA PHE A 113 -12.75 -4.96 -8.89
C PHE A 113 -12.89 -4.92 -10.40
N SER A 114 -14.11 -4.67 -10.87
CA SER A 114 -14.36 -4.37 -12.28
C SER A 114 -14.38 -2.86 -12.45
N VAL A 115 -13.28 -2.31 -12.92
CA VAL A 115 -13.16 -0.88 -13.17
C VAL A 115 -13.29 -0.66 -14.67
N LYS A 116 -14.30 0.09 -15.10
CA LYS A 116 -14.29 0.64 -16.45
C LYS A 116 -13.10 1.58 -16.54
N ALA A 117 -12.34 1.54 -17.65
CA ALA A 117 -11.33 2.54 -17.90
C ALA A 117 -11.97 3.91 -17.74
N SER A 118 -11.60 4.61 -16.71
CA SER A 118 -12.14 5.94 -16.39
C SER A 118 -11.00 6.93 -16.50
N GLU A 119 -11.27 8.04 -17.09
CA GLU A 119 -10.37 9.21 -17.08
C GLU A 119 -10.61 10.09 -15.84
N ASP A 120 -11.55 9.70 -14.98
CA ASP A 120 -11.88 10.44 -13.76
C ASP A 120 -10.95 10.06 -12.61
N PRO A 121 -10.10 10.97 -12.14
CA PRO A 121 -9.21 10.74 -10.99
C PRO A 121 -9.96 10.37 -9.71
N ALA A 122 -11.21 10.81 -9.53
CA ALA A 122 -12.01 10.50 -8.34
C ALA A 122 -12.29 9.00 -8.23
N VAL A 123 -12.57 8.34 -9.35
CA VAL A 123 -12.81 6.88 -9.37
C VAL A 123 -11.57 6.13 -8.91
N VAL A 124 -10.38 6.54 -9.34
CA VAL A 124 -9.11 5.92 -8.91
C VAL A 124 -8.83 6.16 -7.44
N ASN A 125 -9.10 7.37 -6.96
CA ASN A 125 -8.97 7.69 -5.54
C ASN A 125 -9.84 6.77 -4.68
N ASP A 126 -11.12 6.62 -5.04
CA ASP A 126 -12.06 5.76 -4.32
C ASP A 126 -11.61 4.31 -4.31
N LEU A 127 -11.08 3.80 -5.43
CA LEU A 127 -10.53 2.45 -5.52
C LEU A 127 -9.31 2.25 -4.60
N MET A 128 -8.40 3.22 -4.56
CA MET A 128 -7.24 3.18 -3.69
C MET A 128 -7.65 3.19 -2.22
N ILE A 129 -8.59 4.07 -1.85
CA ILE A 129 -9.13 4.15 -0.49
C ILE A 129 -9.85 2.86 -0.12
N GLU A 130 -10.69 2.32 -1.00
CA GLU A 130 -11.41 1.07 -0.75
C GLU A 130 -10.44 -0.09 -0.52
N LEU A 131 -9.38 -0.21 -1.32
CA LEU A 131 -8.36 -1.23 -1.11
C LEU A 131 -7.68 -1.08 0.25
N LEU A 132 -7.31 0.14 0.64
CA LEU A 132 -6.71 0.40 1.95
C LEU A 132 -7.66 0.03 3.09
N LYS A 133 -8.96 0.31 2.96
CA LYS A 133 -10.00 -0.09 3.92
C LYS A 133 -10.12 -1.60 4.04
N GLN A 134 -10.12 -2.31 2.93
CA GLN A 134 -10.21 -3.78 2.91
C GLN A 134 -8.96 -4.46 3.48
N VAL A 135 -7.79 -3.91 3.23
CA VAL A 135 -6.52 -4.41 3.78
C VAL A 135 -6.41 -4.08 5.26
N SER A 136 -6.87 -2.91 5.66
CA SER A 136 -6.88 -2.48 7.06
C SER A 136 -7.96 -3.24 7.82
N THR A 137 -7.61 -3.71 9.01
CA THR A 137 -8.59 -4.26 9.96
C THR A 137 -9.01 -3.23 11.00
N ALA A 138 -8.55 -2.00 10.85
CA ALA A 138 -8.91 -0.90 11.75
C ALA A 138 -10.31 -0.37 11.38
N PRO A 139 -11.26 -0.37 12.31
CA PRO A 139 -12.62 0.11 12.05
C PRO A 139 -12.69 1.62 11.72
N ASP A 140 -11.62 2.37 12.00
CA ASP A 140 -11.55 3.82 11.83
C ASP A 140 -10.34 4.24 10.99
N LEU A 141 -10.18 3.68 9.79
CA LEU A 141 -9.09 4.04 8.90
C LEU A 141 -9.02 5.55 8.63
N ASP A 142 -10.18 6.19 8.48
CA ASP A 142 -10.26 7.63 8.26
C ASP A 142 -9.67 8.42 9.44
N LYS A 143 -9.93 7.98 10.68
CA LYS A 143 -9.33 8.60 11.88
C LYS A 143 -7.84 8.30 12.01
N LEU A 144 -7.40 7.10 11.65
CA LEU A 144 -6.00 6.71 11.68
C LEU A 144 -5.18 7.45 10.62
N LEU A 145 -5.69 7.55 9.41
CA LEU A 145 -5.05 8.30 8.32
C LEU A 145 -4.99 9.79 8.65
N VAL A 146 -6.09 10.39 9.12
CA VAL A 146 -6.13 11.81 9.51
C VAL A 146 -5.19 12.09 10.67
N ARG A 147 -5.18 11.25 11.73
CA ARG A 147 -4.26 11.43 12.88
C ARG A 147 -2.79 11.27 12.49
N SER A 148 -2.46 10.30 11.65
CA SER A 148 -1.09 10.08 11.18
C SER A 148 -0.63 11.21 10.28
N LEU A 149 -1.50 11.72 9.43
CA LEU A 149 -1.27 12.88 8.57
C LEU A 149 -1.09 14.16 9.39
N TYR A 150 -1.94 14.37 10.37
CA TYR A 150 -1.86 15.54 11.26
C TYR A 150 -0.54 15.54 12.05
N LYS A 151 -0.16 14.40 12.64
CA LYS A 151 1.12 14.26 13.34
C LYS A 151 2.32 14.47 12.42
N TRP A 152 2.26 13.92 11.20
CA TRP A 152 3.33 14.12 10.21
C TRP A 152 3.41 15.59 9.77
N ALA A 153 2.29 16.23 9.47
CA ALA A 153 2.25 17.64 9.09
C ALA A 153 2.78 18.55 10.21
N LEU A 154 2.41 18.29 11.46
CA LEU A 154 2.95 19.01 12.62
C LEU A 154 4.47 18.83 12.76
N LYS A 155 4.98 17.61 12.55
CA LYS A 155 6.41 17.34 12.60
C LYS A 155 7.17 18.12 11.52
N VAL A 156 6.70 18.09 10.27
CA VAL A 156 7.29 18.84 9.16
C VAL A 156 7.29 20.34 9.43
N LEU A 157 6.19 20.88 9.94
CA LEU A 157 6.10 22.31 10.29
C LEU A 157 7.05 22.72 11.43
N GLN A 158 7.28 21.82 12.40
CA GLN A 158 8.22 22.07 13.50
C GLN A 158 9.68 21.97 13.07
N GLU A 159 10.01 21.14 12.07
CA GLU A 159 11.36 20.98 11.51
C GLU A 159 11.73 22.12 10.52
N THR A 160 10.74 22.85 10.02
CA THR A 160 10.92 23.98 9.07
C THR A 160 10.82 25.36 9.73
N SER A 161 10.61 25.44 11.04
CA SER A 161 10.58 26.64 11.86
C SER A 161 11.84 26.75 12.70
#